data_bdfb15bf873a13d696f5f1e40654f894
#
_entry.id   bdfb15bf873a13d696f5f1e40654f894
#
_cell.length_a   1.000
_cell.length_b   1.000
_cell.length_c   1.000
_cell.angle_alpha   90.00
_cell.angle_beta   90.00
_cell.angle_gamma   90.00
#
_symmetry.space_group_name_H-M   'P 1'
#
loop_
_entity.id
_entity.type
_entity.pdbx_description
1 polymer ?
#
loop_
_entity_poly.entity_id
_entity_poly.type
_entity_poly.pdbx_seq_one_letter_code
_entity_poly.pdbx_strand_id
1 'polypeptide(L)'
;MTATGTGTYTPKPGAAPLPRMIAAQALLETKMLLRNGEQLLLTVVIPALLLVLFSTVDIIDTGAGETVDFLTPGVLALAVMSTAFTGQAIATGFERRYGVLKRLASSPLPRWGLMTAKTLSVLVTEVLQVILLTVIAFALGWSPQGNPVAVVLLLVLGTAAFSGLGLLMAGTLKAEATLAAANLVFLLLLVGGGVIVPLDKFPSGAQDVLGLLPISALSDGLRDVLQHGAGMPWGDLGILAVWAVVGLAAAGKFFRWE
;
A
#
# COMPACT_ATOMS: atom_id res chain seq x y z
N MET A 1 -56.00 7.99 15.54
CA MET A 1 -55.86 6.63 14.98
C MET A 1 -54.41 6.44 14.53
N THR A 2 -53.59 5.83 15.39
CA THR A 2 -52.20 5.52 15.13
C THR A 2 -52.12 4.09 14.56
N ALA A 3 -51.95 3.96 13.26
CA ALA A 3 -51.72 2.67 12.63
C ALA A 3 -50.32 2.14 13.03
N THR A 4 -50.28 1.22 13.99
CA THR A 4 -49.11 0.42 14.32
C THR A 4 -48.93 -0.64 13.26
N GLY A 5 -48.31 -0.25 12.14
CA GLY A 5 -47.93 -1.17 11.08
C GLY A 5 -46.79 -2.08 11.53
N THR A 6 -47.10 -3.25 12.06
CA THR A 6 -46.15 -4.34 12.34
C THR A 6 -45.96 -5.26 11.11
N GLY A 7 -45.72 -4.69 9.94
CA GLY A 7 -45.49 -5.46 8.72
C GLY A 7 -44.01 -5.64 8.41
N THR A 8 -43.66 -6.72 7.66
CA THR A 8 -42.32 -7.02 7.16
C THR A 8 -41.70 -5.85 6.39
N TYR A 9 -42.51 -4.91 5.91
CA TYR A 9 -42.12 -3.74 5.10
C TYR A 9 -42.11 -2.42 5.90
N THR A 10 -42.21 -2.45 7.26
CA THR A 10 -42.11 -1.21 8.07
C THR A 10 -40.70 -0.61 7.88
N PRO A 11 -40.59 0.68 7.48
CA PRO A 11 -39.29 1.33 7.34
C PRO A 11 -38.56 1.31 8.68
N LYS A 12 -37.30 0.88 8.66
CA LYS A 12 -36.39 0.99 9.81
C LYS A 12 -35.43 2.15 9.53
N PRO A 13 -35.83 3.40 9.83
CA PRO A 13 -34.98 4.56 9.60
C PRO A 13 -33.76 4.49 10.54
N GLY A 14 -32.59 4.80 9.99
CA GLY A 14 -31.33 4.84 10.72
C GLY A 14 -30.14 4.41 9.86
N ALA A 15 -28.97 4.95 10.20
CA ALA A 15 -27.73 4.50 9.58
C ALA A 15 -27.30 3.17 10.19
N ALA A 16 -26.67 2.32 9.39
CA ALA A 16 -26.04 1.10 9.88
C ALA A 16 -24.91 1.44 10.88
N PRO A 17 -24.55 0.52 11.79
CA PRO A 17 -23.39 0.73 12.66
C PRO A 17 -22.12 1.01 11.85
N LEU A 18 -21.32 1.96 12.31
CA LEU A 18 -20.13 2.46 11.62
C LEU A 18 -19.17 1.37 11.13
N PRO A 19 -18.81 0.34 11.94
CA PRO A 19 -17.94 -0.74 11.45
C PRO A 19 -18.53 -1.48 10.26
N ARG A 20 -19.86 -1.66 10.23
CA ARG A 20 -20.54 -2.33 9.11
C ARG A 20 -20.53 -1.47 7.84
N MET A 21 -20.65 -0.15 7.98
CA MET A 21 -20.55 0.79 6.87
C MET A 21 -19.11 0.78 6.28
N ILE A 22 -18.08 0.84 7.14
CA ILE A 22 -16.68 0.78 6.75
C ILE A 22 -16.39 -0.54 6.03
N ALA A 23 -16.81 -1.67 6.59
CA ALA A 23 -16.60 -2.98 5.99
C ALA A 23 -17.30 -3.13 4.63
N ALA A 24 -18.54 -2.64 4.50
CA ALA A 24 -19.27 -2.67 3.23
C ALA A 24 -18.59 -1.81 2.17
N GLN A 25 -18.11 -0.61 2.54
CA GLN A 25 -17.36 0.25 1.63
C GLN A 25 -16.01 -0.38 1.25
N ALA A 26 -15.26 -0.94 2.19
CA ALA A 26 -14.00 -1.63 1.93
C ALA A 26 -14.19 -2.81 0.96
N LEU A 27 -15.25 -3.61 1.16
CA LEU A 27 -15.57 -4.72 0.27
C LEU A 27 -15.91 -4.24 -1.15
N LEU A 28 -16.67 -3.14 -1.27
CA LEU A 28 -16.97 -2.54 -2.57
C LEU A 28 -15.69 -2.05 -3.28
N GLU A 29 -14.84 -1.31 -2.59
CA GLU A 29 -13.56 -0.82 -3.10
C GLU A 29 -12.66 -1.99 -3.54
N THR A 30 -12.51 -3.02 -2.70
CA THR A 30 -11.74 -4.23 -3.04
C THR A 30 -12.27 -4.88 -4.31
N LYS A 31 -13.60 -5.03 -4.43
CA LYS A 31 -14.21 -5.62 -5.62
C LYS A 31 -13.96 -4.77 -6.87
N MET A 32 -13.96 -3.45 -6.74
CA MET A 32 -13.64 -2.54 -7.84
C MET A 32 -12.17 -2.66 -8.25
N LEU A 33 -11.24 -2.71 -7.30
CA LEU A 33 -9.81 -2.91 -7.55
C LEU A 33 -9.55 -4.25 -8.26
N LEU A 34 -10.10 -5.36 -7.74
CA LEU A 34 -9.92 -6.69 -8.32
C LEU A 34 -10.61 -6.89 -9.67
N ARG A 35 -11.52 -6.00 -10.06
CA ARG A 35 -12.16 -6.01 -11.39
C ARG A 35 -11.50 -5.07 -12.39
N ASN A 36 -10.57 -4.25 -11.95
CA ASN A 36 -9.82 -3.35 -12.82
C ASN A 36 -8.58 -4.08 -13.37
N GLY A 37 -8.71 -4.67 -14.56
CA GLY A 37 -7.64 -5.45 -15.19
C GLY A 37 -6.36 -4.63 -15.46
N GLU A 38 -6.48 -3.34 -15.81
CA GLU A 38 -5.34 -2.44 -16.00
C GLU A 38 -4.56 -2.28 -14.69
N GLN A 39 -5.26 -2.02 -13.59
CA GLN A 39 -4.64 -1.85 -12.30
C GLN A 39 -4.00 -3.15 -11.79
N LEU A 40 -4.67 -4.30 -11.97
CA LEU A 40 -4.10 -5.61 -11.62
C LEU A 40 -2.83 -5.91 -12.42
N LEU A 41 -2.81 -5.56 -13.71
CA LEU A 41 -1.62 -5.73 -14.53
C LEU A 41 -0.44 -4.93 -13.97
N LEU A 42 -0.66 -3.68 -13.63
CA LEU A 42 0.39 -2.81 -13.10
C LEU A 42 0.85 -3.21 -11.69
N THR A 43 -0.09 -3.57 -10.82
CA THR A 43 0.22 -3.82 -9.40
C THR A 43 0.63 -5.26 -9.10
N VAL A 44 0.24 -6.22 -9.92
CA VAL A 44 0.50 -7.65 -9.70
C VAL A 44 1.47 -8.21 -10.75
N VAL A 45 1.18 -8.00 -12.03
CA VAL A 45 1.96 -8.63 -13.11
C VAL A 45 3.34 -8.03 -13.21
N ILE A 46 3.51 -6.70 -13.06
CA ILE A 46 4.82 -6.06 -13.15
C ILE A 46 5.74 -6.52 -12.00
N PRO A 47 5.37 -6.49 -10.71
CA PRO A 47 6.21 -7.03 -9.65
C PRO A 47 6.54 -8.52 -9.82
N ALA A 48 5.57 -9.33 -10.29
CA ALA A 48 5.81 -10.73 -10.56
C ALA A 48 6.82 -10.95 -11.72
N LEU A 49 6.68 -10.19 -12.81
CA LEU A 49 7.64 -10.22 -13.91
C LEU A 49 9.04 -9.76 -13.49
N LEU A 50 9.13 -8.70 -12.69
CA LEU A 50 10.42 -8.23 -12.16
C LEU A 50 11.06 -9.32 -11.31
N LEU A 51 10.30 -9.96 -10.40
CA LEU A 51 10.81 -11.04 -9.58
C LEU A 51 11.32 -12.20 -10.44
N VAL A 52 10.53 -12.67 -11.39
CA VAL A 52 10.91 -13.79 -12.28
C VAL A 52 12.10 -13.41 -13.16
N LEU A 53 12.05 -12.25 -13.82
CA LEU A 53 13.08 -11.82 -14.76
C LEU A 53 14.44 -11.65 -14.07
N PHE A 54 14.47 -10.90 -12.97
CA PHE A 54 15.73 -10.62 -12.27
C PHE A 54 16.25 -11.82 -11.45
N SER A 55 15.39 -12.77 -11.09
CA SER A 55 15.85 -14.03 -10.47
C SER A 55 16.39 -15.05 -11.46
N THR A 56 16.04 -14.92 -12.76
CA THR A 56 16.50 -15.86 -13.80
C THR A 56 17.68 -15.35 -14.62
N VAL A 57 17.97 -14.06 -14.54
CA VAL A 57 19.06 -13.42 -15.30
C VAL A 57 20.05 -12.82 -14.31
N ASP A 58 21.30 -13.26 -14.34
CA ASP A 58 22.40 -12.77 -13.51
C ASP A 58 22.82 -11.34 -13.91
N ILE A 59 21.91 -10.37 -13.73
CA ILE A 59 22.19 -8.95 -14.05
C ILE A 59 22.71 -8.21 -12.81
N ILE A 60 22.32 -8.66 -11.61
CA ILE A 60 22.64 -7.98 -10.35
C ILE A 60 23.65 -8.85 -9.59
N ASP A 61 24.85 -8.30 -9.37
CA ASP A 61 25.81 -8.91 -8.47
C ASP A 61 25.34 -8.67 -7.02
N THR A 62 24.62 -9.63 -6.50
CA THR A 62 24.00 -9.57 -5.15
C THR A 62 24.92 -10.11 -4.05
N GLY A 63 26.15 -10.49 -4.37
CA GLY A 63 27.08 -11.08 -3.42
C GLY A 63 26.82 -12.57 -3.11
N ALA A 64 27.23 -13.03 -1.93
CA ALA A 64 27.16 -14.44 -1.53
C ALA A 64 25.75 -14.84 -1.07
N GLY A 65 24.78 -14.85 -1.94
CA GLY A 65 23.40 -15.29 -1.69
C GLY A 65 22.67 -15.55 -2.99
N GLU A 66 21.58 -16.31 -2.95
CA GLU A 66 20.75 -16.48 -4.12
C GLU A 66 20.06 -15.15 -4.47
N THR A 67 20.09 -14.79 -5.72
CA THR A 67 19.52 -13.53 -6.22
C THR A 67 18.03 -13.35 -5.81
N VAL A 68 17.28 -14.46 -5.72
CA VAL A 68 15.89 -14.46 -5.30
C VAL A 68 15.70 -14.03 -3.84
N ASP A 69 16.65 -14.42 -2.94
CA ASP A 69 16.57 -14.06 -1.51
C ASP A 69 16.76 -12.55 -1.28
N PHE A 70 17.58 -11.92 -2.11
CA PHE A 70 17.78 -10.47 -2.08
C PHE A 70 16.61 -9.70 -2.72
N LEU A 71 16.10 -10.19 -3.86
CA LEU A 71 15.09 -9.48 -4.64
C LEU A 71 13.70 -9.55 -4.02
N THR A 72 13.32 -10.69 -3.44
CA THR A 72 11.95 -10.89 -2.94
C THR A 72 11.51 -9.82 -1.94
N PRO A 73 12.28 -9.48 -0.88
CA PRO A 73 11.92 -8.41 0.05
C PRO A 73 11.71 -7.06 -0.64
N GLY A 74 12.62 -6.69 -1.56
CA GLY A 74 12.53 -5.45 -2.33
C GLY A 74 11.29 -5.41 -3.24
N VAL A 75 10.96 -6.52 -3.90
CA VAL A 75 9.76 -6.63 -4.75
C VAL A 75 8.48 -6.57 -3.92
N LEU A 76 8.47 -7.16 -2.72
CA LEU A 76 7.34 -7.02 -1.79
C LEU A 76 7.14 -5.55 -1.37
N ALA A 77 8.22 -4.85 -1.03
CA ALA A 77 8.16 -3.41 -0.70
C ALA A 77 7.66 -2.57 -1.89
N LEU A 78 8.14 -2.88 -3.10
CA LEU A 78 7.69 -2.24 -4.34
C LEU A 78 6.20 -2.49 -4.60
N ALA A 79 5.72 -3.69 -4.35
CA ALA A 79 4.33 -4.07 -4.51
C ALA A 79 3.42 -3.26 -3.58
N VAL A 80 3.79 -3.12 -2.30
CA VAL A 80 3.09 -2.26 -1.32
C VAL A 80 3.06 -0.82 -1.80
N MET A 81 4.21 -0.24 -2.16
CA MET A 81 4.29 1.14 -2.64
C MET A 81 3.44 1.35 -3.90
N SER A 82 3.47 0.43 -4.86
CA SER A 82 2.68 0.53 -6.10
C SER A 82 1.18 0.54 -5.82
N THR A 83 0.70 -0.32 -4.93
CA THR A 83 -0.72 -0.47 -4.64
C THR A 83 -1.23 0.59 -3.67
N ALA A 84 -0.54 0.76 -2.52
CA ALA A 84 -0.99 1.66 -1.46
C ALA A 84 -0.73 3.14 -1.75
N PHE A 85 0.31 3.47 -2.50
CA PHE A 85 0.60 4.85 -2.85
C PHE A 85 0.08 5.20 -4.24
N THR A 86 0.69 4.66 -5.30
CA THR A 86 0.41 5.08 -6.69
C THR A 86 -1.00 4.70 -7.11
N GLY A 87 -1.38 3.44 -6.93
CA GLY A 87 -2.69 2.93 -7.32
C GLY A 87 -3.82 3.66 -6.58
N GLN A 88 -3.69 3.79 -5.25
CA GLN A 88 -4.69 4.45 -4.44
C GLN A 88 -4.77 5.96 -4.71
N ALA A 89 -3.63 6.65 -4.89
CA ALA A 89 -3.61 8.07 -5.22
C ALA A 89 -4.34 8.36 -6.54
N ILE A 90 -4.01 7.60 -7.59
CA ILE A 90 -4.59 7.77 -8.92
C ILE A 90 -6.09 7.46 -8.88
N ALA A 91 -6.49 6.29 -8.36
CA ALA A 91 -7.89 5.90 -8.28
C ALA A 91 -8.73 6.93 -7.52
N THR A 92 -8.28 7.35 -6.33
CA THR A 92 -8.99 8.34 -5.50
C THR A 92 -9.02 9.73 -6.14
N GLY A 93 -7.95 10.13 -6.83
CA GLY A 93 -7.90 11.39 -7.58
C GLY A 93 -8.95 11.45 -8.69
N PHE A 94 -9.10 10.37 -9.45
CA PHE A 94 -10.13 10.27 -10.49
C PHE A 94 -11.54 10.12 -9.93
N GLU A 95 -11.74 9.36 -8.84
CA GLU A 95 -13.03 9.29 -8.14
C GLU A 95 -13.51 10.68 -7.69
N ARG A 96 -12.59 11.52 -7.19
CA ARG A 96 -12.88 12.90 -6.85
C ARG A 96 -13.29 13.70 -8.09
N ARG A 97 -12.53 13.60 -9.18
CA ARG A 97 -12.83 14.29 -10.44
C ARG A 97 -14.20 13.93 -11.01
N TYR A 98 -14.58 12.65 -10.94
CA TYR A 98 -15.88 12.17 -11.43
C TYR A 98 -17.03 12.35 -10.43
N GLY A 99 -16.80 13.00 -9.30
CA GLY A 99 -17.81 13.32 -8.30
C GLY A 99 -18.29 12.10 -7.50
N VAL A 100 -17.57 10.96 -7.54
CA VAL A 100 -17.89 9.77 -6.74
C VAL A 100 -17.77 10.08 -5.26
N LEU A 101 -16.69 10.76 -4.85
CA LEU A 101 -16.47 11.15 -3.46
C LEU A 101 -17.55 12.12 -2.96
N LYS A 102 -18.02 13.02 -3.83
CA LYS A 102 -19.12 13.96 -3.49
C LYS A 102 -20.42 13.22 -3.22
N ARG A 103 -20.72 12.15 -3.97
CA ARG A 103 -21.88 11.27 -3.73
C ARG A 103 -21.71 10.49 -2.43
N LEU A 104 -20.51 9.99 -2.13
CA LEU A 104 -20.22 9.31 -0.88
C LEU A 104 -20.31 10.25 0.32
N ALA A 105 -20.00 11.53 0.17
CA ALA A 105 -20.15 12.54 1.21
C ALA A 105 -21.60 12.79 1.64
N SER A 106 -22.59 12.44 0.80
CA SER A 106 -24.01 12.46 1.17
C SER A 106 -24.47 11.24 1.97
N SER A 107 -23.59 10.22 2.11
CA SER A 107 -23.86 9.04 2.94
C SER A 107 -23.56 9.32 4.42
N PRO A 108 -24.08 8.52 5.36
CA PRO A 108 -23.77 8.66 6.79
C PRO A 108 -22.34 8.22 7.16
N LEU A 109 -21.50 7.81 6.19
CA LEU A 109 -20.13 7.41 6.43
C LEU A 109 -19.22 8.64 6.63
N PRO A 110 -18.55 8.81 7.80
CA PRO A 110 -17.67 9.96 8.03
C PRO A 110 -16.41 9.88 7.15
N ARG A 111 -15.75 11.02 6.95
CA ARG A 111 -14.54 11.14 6.12
C ARG A 111 -13.46 10.14 6.49
N TRP A 112 -13.14 10.06 7.78
CA TRP A 112 -12.17 9.10 8.27
C TRP A 112 -12.59 7.64 8.04
N GLY A 113 -13.90 7.35 8.10
CA GLY A 113 -14.45 6.03 7.79
C GLY A 113 -14.23 5.64 6.33
N LEU A 114 -14.36 6.58 5.39
CA LEU A 114 -14.03 6.34 3.99
C LEU A 114 -12.52 6.10 3.79
N MET A 115 -11.67 6.90 4.42
CA MET A 115 -10.21 6.70 4.36
C MET A 115 -9.82 5.32 4.92
N THR A 116 -10.39 4.95 6.07
CA THR A 116 -10.20 3.61 6.65
C THR A 116 -10.66 2.50 5.71
N ALA A 117 -11.83 2.66 5.07
CA ALA A 117 -12.33 1.68 4.11
C ALA A 117 -11.40 1.52 2.91
N LYS A 118 -10.86 2.62 2.39
CA LYS A 118 -9.87 2.60 1.28
C LYS A 118 -8.56 1.92 1.70
N THR A 119 -8.02 2.25 2.86
CA THR A 119 -6.80 1.58 3.37
C THR A 119 -7.04 0.08 3.61
N LEU A 120 -8.21 -0.31 4.15
CA LEU A 120 -8.57 -1.72 4.31
C LEU A 120 -8.70 -2.45 2.96
N SER A 121 -9.26 -1.81 1.94
CA SER A 121 -9.37 -2.43 0.61
C SER A 121 -7.99 -2.65 -0.02
N VAL A 122 -7.07 -1.73 0.18
CA VAL A 122 -5.67 -1.88 -0.25
C VAL A 122 -5.01 -3.03 0.50
N LEU A 123 -5.14 -3.10 1.84
CA LEU A 123 -4.60 -4.20 2.65
C LEU A 123 -5.09 -5.57 2.16
N VAL A 124 -6.38 -5.72 1.87
CA VAL A 124 -6.93 -6.98 1.33
C VAL A 124 -6.30 -7.32 -0.02
N THR A 125 -6.15 -6.33 -0.90
CA THR A 125 -5.52 -6.53 -2.21
C THR A 125 -4.04 -6.91 -2.06
N GLU A 126 -3.32 -6.27 -1.13
CA GLU A 126 -1.93 -6.59 -0.83
C GLU A 126 -1.74 -7.99 -0.24
N VAL A 127 -2.65 -8.45 0.62
CA VAL A 127 -2.60 -9.84 1.11
C VAL A 127 -2.62 -10.82 -0.07
N LEU A 128 -3.51 -10.63 -1.05
CA LEU A 128 -3.55 -11.47 -2.24
C LEU A 128 -2.27 -11.36 -3.06
N GLN A 129 -1.74 -10.16 -3.22
CA GLN A 129 -0.51 -9.86 -3.94
C GLN A 129 0.72 -10.50 -3.26
N VAL A 130 0.85 -10.33 -1.95
CA VAL A 130 1.92 -10.93 -1.15
C VAL A 130 1.88 -12.45 -1.23
N ILE A 131 0.70 -13.08 -1.11
CA ILE A 131 0.55 -14.53 -1.28
C ILE A 131 1.04 -14.96 -2.66
N LEU A 132 0.61 -14.28 -3.73
CA LEU A 132 1.02 -14.62 -5.09
C LEU A 132 2.53 -14.49 -5.29
N LEU A 133 3.12 -13.35 -4.87
CA LEU A 133 4.57 -13.11 -5.00
C LEU A 133 5.37 -14.12 -4.16
N THR A 134 4.90 -14.46 -2.96
CA THR A 134 5.50 -15.48 -2.10
C THR A 134 5.49 -16.85 -2.77
N VAL A 135 4.37 -17.25 -3.41
CA VAL A 135 4.28 -18.53 -4.13
C VAL A 135 5.25 -18.56 -5.30
N ILE A 136 5.36 -17.46 -6.07
CA ILE A 136 6.33 -17.34 -7.17
C ILE A 136 7.76 -17.42 -6.63
N ALA A 137 8.07 -16.70 -5.54
CA ALA A 137 9.40 -16.71 -4.92
C ALA A 137 9.80 -18.13 -4.47
N PHE A 138 8.90 -18.87 -3.82
CA PHE A 138 9.16 -20.27 -3.44
C PHE A 138 9.40 -21.17 -4.66
N ALA A 139 8.66 -20.97 -5.75
CA ALA A 139 8.89 -21.72 -6.99
C ALA A 139 10.27 -21.41 -7.64
N LEU A 140 10.84 -20.24 -7.33
CA LEU A 140 12.18 -19.82 -7.76
C LEU A 140 13.31 -20.21 -6.78
N GLY A 141 12.98 -20.94 -5.69
CA GLY A 141 13.97 -21.42 -4.71
C GLY A 141 14.16 -20.51 -3.48
N TRP A 142 13.30 -19.53 -3.28
CA TRP A 142 13.38 -18.62 -2.13
C TRP A 142 13.28 -19.37 -0.79
N SER A 143 14.18 -19.05 0.13
CA SER A 143 14.23 -19.65 1.46
C SER A 143 14.20 -18.61 2.58
N PRO A 144 13.00 -18.03 2.89
CA PRO A 144 12.90 -16.98 3.88
C PRO A 144 13.29 -17.43 5.27
N GLN A 145 14.01 -16.57 5.96
CA GLN A 145 14.35 -16.74 7.38
C GLN A 145 13.56 -15.72 8.22
N GLY A 146 13.56 -15.86 9.52
CA GLY A 146 13.08 -14.86 10.44
C GLY A 146 11.62 -14.92 10.82
N ASN A 147 11.13 -13.85 11.44
CA ASN A 147 9.85 -13.80 12.17
C ASN A 147 8.69 -13.32 11.27
N PRO A 148 7.67 -14.16 10.98
CA PRO A 148 6.52 -13.74 10.16
C PRO A 148 5.69 -12.61 10.79
N VAL A 149 5.71 -12.45 12.12
CA VAL A 149 5.01 -11.33 12.78
C VAL A 149 5.67 -10.00 12.44
N ALA A 150 7.01 -9.95 12.37
CA ALA A 150 7.73 -8.76 11.95
C ALA A 150 7.38 -8.39 10.50
N VAL A 151 7.32 -9.37 9.60
CA VAL A 151 6.90 -9.16 8.20
C VAL A 151 5.51 -8.56 8.12
N VAL A 152 4.53 -9.14 8.84
CA VAL A 152 3.15 -8.62 8.85
C VAL A 152 3.09 -7.19 9.37
N LEU A 153 3.82 -6.88 10.44
CA LEU A 153 3.86 -5.51 10.99
C LEU A 153 4.49 -4.51 10.01
N LEU A 154 5.58 -4.87 9.34
CA LEU A 154 6.21 -4.05 8.31
C LEU A 154 5.25 -3.78 7.16
N LEU A 155 4.58 -4.82 6.64
CA LEU A 155 3.62 -4.67 5.56
C LEU A 155 2.43 -3.80 5.95
N VAL A 156 1.83 -4.01 7.14
CA VAL A 156 0.69 -3.21 7.63
C VAL A 156 1.07 -1.74 7.85
N LEU A 157 2.22 -1.48 8.48
CA LEU A 157 2.68 -0.10 8.69
C LEU A 157 3.11 0.56 7.37
N GLY A 158 3.78 -0.18 6.49
CA GLY A 158 4.10 0.28 5.14
C GLY A 158 2.85 0.67 4.35
N THR A 159 1.85 -0.20 4.33
CA THR A 159 0.54 0.09 3.72
C THR A 159 -0.09 1.35 4.30
N ALA A 160 -0.12 1.49 5.62
CA ALA A 160 -0.69 2.66 6.27
C ALA A 160 0.07 3.96 5.91
N ALA A 161 1.40 3.91 5.89
CA ALA A 161 2.26 5.04 5.51
C ALA A 161 2.01 5.46 4.05
N PHE A 162 2.08 4.51 3.12
CA PHE A 162 1.87 4.78 1.69
C PHE A 162 0.43 5.16 1.37
N SER A 163 -0.57 4.52 1.99
CA SER A 163 -1.97 4.92 1.87
C SER A 163 -2.21 6.36 2.35
N GLY A 164 -1.62 6.73 3.47
CA GLY A 164 -1.70 8.10 3.99
C GLY A 164 -1.15 9.12 3.00
N LEU A 165 0.03 8.88 2.43
CA LEU A 165 0.66 9.74 1.43
C LEU A 165 -0.13 9.77 0.12
N GLY A 166 -0.61 8.63 -0.36
CA GLY A 166 -1.44 8.52 -1.56
C GLY A 166 -2.75 9.29 -1.44
N LEU A 167 -3.45 9.11 -0.31
CA LEU A 167 -4.68 9.85 -0.01
C LEU A 167 -4.46 11.36 0.14
N LEU A 168 -3.35 11.76 0.79
CA LEU A 168 -2.98 13.18 0.90
C LEU A 168 -2.80 13.81 -0.48
N MET A 169 -2.07 13.14 -1.37
CA MET A 169 -1.84 13.59 -2.74
C MET A 169 -3.16 13.67 -3.53
N ALA A 170 -3.98 12.62 -3.48
CA ALA A 170 -5.28 12.58 -4.14
C ALA A 170 -6.25 13.64 -3.62
N GLY A 171 -6.16 13.96 -2.33
CA GLY A 171 -7.02 14.96 -1.68
C GLY A 171 -6.62 16.41 -1.93
N THR A 172 -5.38 16.67 -2.36
CA THR A 172 -4.84 18.02 -2.50
C THR A 172 -4.61 18.45 -3.94
N LEU A 173 -4.23 17.52 -4.83
CA LEU A 173 -3.92 17.80 -6.23
C LEU A 173 -5.13 17.51 -7.15
N LYS A 174 -5.16 18.08 -8.36
CA LYS A 174 -6.09 17.69 -9.41
C LYS A 174 -5.75 16.30 -9.94
N ALA A 175 -6.73 15.54 -10.46
CA ALA A 175 -6.56 14.15 -10.87
C ALA A 175 -5.36 13.92 -11.84
N GLU A 176 -5.20 14.78 -12.84
CA GLU A 176 -4.10 14.68 -13.80
C GLU A 176 -2.74 15.00 -13.15
N ALA A 177 -2.72 15.99 -12.25
CA ALA A 177 -1.53 16.30 -11.47
C ALA A 177 -1.20 15.19 -10.48
N THR A 178 -2.21 14.55 -9.89
CA THR A 178 -2.03 13.37 -9.02
C THR A 178 -1.40 12.22 -9.80
N LEU A 179 -1.89 11.93 -11.01
CA LEU A 179 -1.33 10.90 -11.88
C LEU A 179 0.16 11.16 -12.16
N ALA A 180 0.50 12.38 -12.61
CA ALA A 180 1.88 12.73 -12.92
C ALA A 180 2.79 12.72 -11.68
N ALA A 181 2.33 13.33 -10.58
CA ALA A 181 3.10 13.43 -9.35
C ALA A 181 3.29 12.06 -8.67
N ALA A 182 2.26 11.20 -8.65
CA ALA A 182 2.35 9.86 -8.08
C ALA A 182 3.38 9.01 -8.83
N ASN A 183 3.38 9.04 -10.16
CA ASN A 183 4.38 8.32 -10.96
C ASN A 183 5.78 8.89 -10.79
N LEU A 184 5.94 10.23 -10.73
CA LEU A 184 7.23 10.86 -10.48
C LEU A 184 7.80 10.47 -9.11
N VAL A 185 6.98 10.59 -8.05
CA VAL A 185 7.39 10.23 -6.69
C VAL A 185 7.69 8.73 -6.59
N PHE A 186 6.89 7.88 -7.25
CA PHE A 186 7.16 6.44 -7.35
C PHE A 186 8.54 6.17 -7.93
N LEU A 187 8.91 6.80 -9.05
CA LEU A 187 10.21 6.63 -9.68
C LEU A 187 11.36 7.14 -8.79
N LEU A 188 11.16 8.30 -8.13
CA LEU A 188 12.16 8.82 -7.20
C LEU A 188 12.37 7.90 -6.00
N LEU A 189 11.30 7.37 -5.43
CA LEU A 189 11.35 6.41 -4.33
C LEU A 189 11.94 5.06 -4.78
N LEU A 190 11.63 4.59 -5.98
CA LEU A 190 12.18 3.35 -6.54
C LEU A 190 13.71 3.42 -6.67
N VAL A 191 14.22 4.55 -7.17
CA VAL A 191 15.67 4.75 -7.36
C VAL A 191 16.37 5.06 -6.04
N GLY A 192 15.80 5.97 -5.24
CA GLY A 192 16.42 6.43 -3.99
C GLY A 192 16.16 5.55 -2.77
N GLY A 193 15.22 4.62 -2.86
CA GLY A 193 14.73 3.86 -1.70
C GLY A 193 15.42 2.53 -1.44
N GLY A 194 16.58 2.26 -2.03
CA GLY A 194 17.32 1.02 -1.75
C GLY A 194 16.65 -0.27 -2.28
N VAL A 195 15.55 -0.17 -3.04
CA VAL A 195 14.78 -1.33 -3.50
C VAL A 195 15.56 -2.18 -4.50
N ILE A 196 16.16 -1.52 -5.52
CA ILE A 196 16.92 -2.17 -6.59
C ILE A 196 18.42 -2.12 -6.28
N VAL A 197 18.90 -0.97 -5.83
CA VAL A 197 20.31 -0.76 -5.49
C VAL A 197 20.40 -0.57 -3.98
N PRO A 198 21.12 -1.43 -3.24
CA PRO A 198 21.29 -1.30 -1.81
C PRO A 198 21.81 0.08 -1.38
N LEU A 199 21.36 0.58 -0.23
CA LEU A 199 21.72 1.93 0.24
C LEU A 199 23.21 2.12 0.50
N ASP A 200 23.96 1.05 0.80
CA ASP A 200 25.41 1.05 1.01
C ASP A 200 26.22 1.48 -0.24
N LYS A 201 25.60 1.41 -1.42
CA LYS A 201 26.21 1.88 -2.69
C LYS A 201 26.10 3.40 -2.89
N PHE A 202 25.32 4.10 -2.07
CA PHE A 202 25.17 5.54 -2.14
C PHE A 202 26.23 6.26 -1.27
N PRO A 203 26.57 7.55 -1.54
CA PRO A 203 27.42 8.35 -0.66
C PRO A 203 26.86 8.44 0.76
N SER A 204 27.70 8.43 1.79
CA SER A 204 27.30 8.37 3.20
C SER A 204 26.26 9.42 3.60
N GLY A 205 26.43 10.67 3.14
CA GLY A 205 25.46 11.73 3.44
C GLY A 205 24.09 11.55 2.76
N ALA A 206 24.02 10.77 1.68
CA ALA A 206 22.75 10.39 1.04
C ALA A 206 22.09 9.21 1.78
N GLN A 207 22.88 8.25 2.29
CA GLN A 207 22.38 7.09 3.03
C GLN A 207 21.50 7.49 4.22
N ASP A 208 21.95 8.46 5.03
CA ASP A 208 21.22 8.93 6.22
C ASP A 208 19.84 9.52 5.85
N VAL A 209 19.76 10.26 4.74
CA VAL A 209 18.51 10.88 4.29
C VAL A 209 17.60 9.85 3.61
N LEU A 210 18.17 9.02 2.74
CA LEU A 210 17.42 8.01 1.98
C LEU A 210 16.90 6.92 2.93
N GLY A 211 17.64 6.55 3.98
CA GLY A 211 17.20 5.59 4.99
C GLY A 211 15.95 6.02 5.77
N LEU A 212 15.65 7.32 5.84
CA LEU A 212 14.42 7.83 6.46
C LEU A 212 13.18 7.75 5.54
N LEU A 213 13.35 7.40 4.28
CA LEU A 213 12.23 7.24 3.37
C LEU A 213 11.38 6.01 3.74
N PRO A 214 10.06 6.07 3.59
CA PRO A 214 9.19 4.95 3.95
C PRO A 214 9.47 3.69 3.13
N ILE A 215 9.92 3.84 1.89
CA ILE A 215 10.27 2.70 1.03
C ILE A 215 11.58 2.03 1.48
N SER A 216 12.57 2.81 1.92
CA SER A 216 13.83 2.29 2.45
C SER A 216 13.60 1.50 3.74
N ALA A 217 12.90 2.11 4.70
CA ALA A 217 12.55 1.42 5.94
C ALA A 217 11.74 0.13 5.71
N LEU A 218 10.83 0.12 4.70
CA LEU A 218 10.09 -1.07 4.37
C LEU A 218 10.98 -2.14 3.71
N SER A 219 11.80 -1.78 2.72
CA SER A 219 12.65 -2.72 2.00
C SER A 219 13.77 -3.29 2.86
N ASP A 220 14.41 -2.44 3.65
CA ASP A 220 15.52 -2.85 4.51
C ASP A 220 15.02 -3.67 5.70
N GLY A 221 13.92 -3.25 6.35
CA GLY A 221 13.28 -4.05 7.40
C GLY A 221 12.81 -5.42 6.91
N LEU A 222 12.26 -5.52 5.69
CA LEU A 222 11.91 -6.81 5.10
C LEU A 222 13.14 -7.66 4.77
N ARG A 223 14.25 -7.06 4.29
CA ARG A 223 15.51 -7.77 4.05
C ARG A 223 16.11 -8.29 5.34
N ASP A 224 16.19 -7.46 6.36
CA ASP A 224 16.75 -7.85 7.65
C ASP A 224 16.02 -9.05 8.24
N VAL A 225 14.69 -9.05 8.16
CA VAL A 225 13.89 -10.17 8.65
C VAL A 225 13.97 -11.39 7.73
N LEU A 226 13.75 -11.24 6.43
CA LEU A 226 13.55 -12.35 5.50
C LEU A 226 14.86 -12.96 4.98
N GLN A 227 15.92 -12.15 4.83
CA GLN A 227 17.21 -12.59 4.32
C GLN A 227 18.22 -12.86 5.44
N HIS A 228 18.28 -11.98 6.44
CA HIS A 228 19.27 -12.08 7.53
C HIS A 228 18.74 -12.78 8.78
N GLY A 229 17.44 -13.14 8.82
CA GLY A 229 16.83 -13.78 9.97
C GLY A 229 16.78 -12.89 11.22
N ALA A 230 16.85 -11.59 11.06
CA ALA A 230 16.80 -10.64 12.17
C ALA A 230 15.47 -10.75 12.93
N GLY A 231 15.48 -10.38 14.19
CA GLY A 231 14.29 -10.32 15.03
C GLY A 231 13.32 -9.20 14.59
N MET A 232 12.91 -8.36 15.54
CA MET A 232 12.04 -7.20 15.25
C MET A 232 12.86 -6.00 14.80
N PRO A 233 12.67 -5.45 13.59
CA PRO A 233 13.36 -4.26 13.09
C PRO A 233 12.71 -2.98 13.65
N TRP A 234 12.94 -2.70 14.93
CA TRP A 234 12.27 -1.60 15.64
C TRP A 234 12.53 -0.22 15.03
N GLY A 235 13.71 -0.01 14.44
CA GLY A 235 14.06 1.24 13.75
C GLY A 235 13.14 1.50 12.57
N ASP A 236 13.02 0.51 11.68
CA ASP A 236 12.20 0.60 10.46
C ASP A 236 10.71 0.67 10.78
N LEU A 237 10.24 -0.13 11.75
CA LEU A 237 8.88 -0.05 12.26
C LEU A 237 8.57 1.34 12.82
N GLY A 238 9.53 1.96 13.53
CA GLY A 238 9.41 3.33 14.05
C GLY A 238 9.29 4.36 12.94
N ILE A 239 10.14 4.28 11.91
CA ILE A 239 10.07 5.18 10.73
C ILE A 239 8.74 5.03 10.01
N LEU A 240 8.31 3.79 9.73
CA LEU A 240 7.04 3.52 9.08
C LEU A 240 5.84 3.99 9.90
N ALA A 241 5.88 3.81 11.23
CA ALA A 241 4.83 4.30 12.13
C ALA A 241 4.70 5.83 12.09
N VAL A 242 5.82 6.54 12.08
CA VAL A 242 5.84 8.02 11.95
C VAL A 242 5.23 8.44 10.62
N TRP A 243 5.66 7.83 9.50
CA TRP A 243 5.09 8.11 8.19
C TRP A 243 3.59 7.79 8.10
N ALA A 244 3.15 6.68 8.71
CA ALA A 244 1.73 6.30 8.76
C ALA A 244 0.90 7.35 9.52
N VAL A 245 1.34 7.73 10.73
CA VAL A 245 0.64 8.73 11.54
C VAL A 245 0.60 10.09 10.85
N VAL A 246 1.74 10.57 10.36
CA VAL A 246 1.84 11.87 9.69
C VAL A 246 1.04 11.87 8.38
N GLY A 247 1.18 10.84 7.56
CA GLY A 247 0.49 10.72 6.28
C GLY A 247 -1.03 10.66 6.44
N LEU A 248 -1.54 9.78 7.32
CA LEU A 248 -2.97 9.63 7.57
C LEU A 248 -3.58 10.86 8.25
N ALA A 249 -2.88 11.47 9.22
CA ALA A 249 -3.33 12.69 9.87
C ALA A 249 -3.38 13.88 8.87
N ALA A 250 -2.36 14.02 8.04
CA ALA A 250 -2.32 15.05 6.99
C ALA A 250 -3.42 14.82 5.94
N ALA A 251 -3.62 13.56 5.50
CA ALA A 251 -4.73 13.22 4.62
C ALA A 251 -6.05 13.58 5.28
N GLY A 252 -6.29 13.18 6.53
CA GLY A 252 -7.53 13.50 7.25
C GLY A 252 -7.81 14.99 7.37
N LYS A 253 -6.77 15.80 7.53
CA LYS A 253 -6.88 17.25 7.69
C LYS A 253 -7.05 18.01 6.36
N PHE A 254 -6.30 17.62 5.33
CA PHE A 254 -6.18 18.38 4.08
C PHE A 254 -6.99 17.81 2.93
N PHE A 255 -7.62 16.64 3.11
CA PHE A 255 -8.40 16.00 2.06
C PHE A 255 -9.61 16.85 1.66
N ARG A 256 -9.68 17.21 0.37
CA ARG A 256 -10.79 17.96 -0.23
C ARG A 256 -11.71 17.00 -0.98
N TRP A 257 -13.01 17.15 -0.77
CA TRP A 257 -14.04 16.34 -1.43
C TRP A 257 -14.44 16.86 -2.81
N GLU A 258 -14.01 18.07 -3.15
CA GLU A 258 -14.33 18.79 -4.39
C GLU A 258 -13.09 19.02 -5.24
#